data_08b0d7e6cf6422ab9a0e24f965e441a9
#
_entry.id   08b0d7e6cf6422ab9a0e24f965e441a9
#
_cell.length_a   1.000
_cell.length_b   1.000
_cell.length_c   1.000
_cell.angle_alpha   90.00
_cell.angle_beta   90.00
_cell.angle_gamma   90.00
#
_symmetry.space_group_name_H-M   'P 1'
#
loop_
_entity.id
_entity.type
_entity.pdbx_description
1 polymer ?
#
loop_
_entity_poly.entity_id
_entity_poly.type
_entity_poly.pdbx_seq_one_letter_code
_entity_poly.pdbx_strand_id
1 'polypeptide(L)'
;LRPGVTSLAWPSEETTKPLWVSVPGFAIMGTLIGTRFSGTTPSLIVRAFGAAAALAVLALAVTVLAAFAMYWALDMPMTTLLIAYAPGGLETMAAISVMLEADPAFVAFHHTFRVVFLTFLVPACLPRVRA
;
A
#
# COMPACT_ATOMS: atom_id res chain seq x y z
N LEU A 1 -26.76 35.14 4.43
CA LEU A 1 -26.35 35.15 3.03
C LEU A 1 -24.88 34.70 2.96
N ARG A 2 -24.65 33.40 2.89
CA ARG A 2 -23.31 32.83 2.56
C ARG A 2 -23.20 32.83 1.03
N PRO A 3 -22.21 33.49 0.45
CA PRO A 3 -21.95 33.36 -0.99
C PRO A 3 -21.47 31.95 -1.27
N GLY A 4 -22.06 31.37 -2.34
CA GLY A 4 -21.93 30.02 -2.79
C GLY A 4 -20.51 29.45 -2.74
N VAL A 5 -20.36 28.39 -1.97
CA VAL A 5 -19.43 27.34 -2.31
C VAL A 5 -19.98 26.77 -3.62
N THR A 6 -19.44 27.24 -4.74
CA THR A 6 -19.55 26.50 -5.99
C THR A 6 -19.03 25.12 -5.66
N SER A 7 -19.97 24.19 -5.48
CA SER A 7 -19.66 22.78 -5.47
C SER A 7 -18.80 22.55 -6.73
N LEU A 8 -17.49 22.41 -6.55
CA LEU A 8 -16.69 21.69 -7.49
C LEU A 8 -17.31 20.29 -7.48
N ALA A 9 -18.37 20.16 -8.28
CA ALA A 9 -18.91 18.86 -8.58
C ALA A 9 -17.77 18.13 -9.28
N TRP A 10 -16.99 17.43 -8.46
CA TRP A 10 -16.14 16.37 -8.97
C TRP A 10 -17.07 15.53 -9.83
N PRO A 11 -16.78 15.38 -11.14
CA PRO A 11 -17.60 14.52 -11.95
C PRO A 11 -17.64 13.19 -11.22
N SER A 12 -18.80 12.82 -10.71
CA SER A 12 -19.14 11.46 -10.34
C SER A 12 -19.26 10.63 -11.61
N GLU A 13 -18.28 10.73 -12.47
CA GLU A 13 -17.94 9.67 -13.36
C GLU A 13 -17.28 8.59 -12.49
N GLU A 14 -18.14 7.89 -11.72
CA GLU A 14 -17.97 6.47 -11.71
C GLU A 14 -17.87 6.08 -13.18
N THR A 15 -16.68 6.11 -13.71
CA THR A 15 -16.31 5.25 -14.81
C THR A 15 -16.50 3.85 -14.23
N THR A 16 -17.75 3.45 -14.16
CA THR A 16 -18.16 2.07 -14.00
C THR A 16 -17.59 1.40 -15.24
N LYS A 17 -16.28 1.05 -15.15
CA LYS A 17 -15.66 0.27 -16.21
C LYS A 17 -16.59 -0.91 -16.38
N PRO A 18 -17.23 -1.05 -17.54
CA PRO A 18 -18.28 -2.03 -17.69
C PRO A 18 -17.74 -3.38 -17.29
N LEU A 19 -18.48 -4.12 -16.47
CA LEU A 19 -18.05 -5.41 -15.90
C LEU A 19 -17.48 -6.38 -16.94
N TRP A 20 -17.99 -6.28 -18.19
CA TRP A 20 -17.50 -7.08 -19.32
C TRP A 20 -16.05 -6.75 -19.74
N VAL A 21 -15.50 -5.59 -19.37
CA VAL A 21 -14.08 -5.24 -19.56
C VAL A 21 -13.26 -5.60 -18.33
N SER A 22 -13.79 -5.33 -17.14
CA SER A 22 -13.08 -5.56 -15.87
C SER A 22 -12.88 -7.04 -15.57
N VAL A 23 -13.93 -7.85 -15.78
CA VAL A 23 -13.88 -9.29 -15.47
C VAL A 23 -12.84 -10.03 -16.32
N PRO A 24 -12.80 -9.87 -17.66
CA PRO A 24 -11.73 -10.48 -18.47
C PRO A 24 -10.34 -9.96 -18.10
N GLY A 25 -10.20 -8.68 -17.79
CA GLY A 25 -8.94 -8.11 -17.35
C GLY A 25 -8.39 -8.79 -16.09
N PHE A 26 -9.22 -8.94 -15.08
CA PHE A 26 -8.85 -9.67 -13.85
C PHE A 26 -8.62 -11.16 -14.09
N ALA A 27 -9.38 -11.79 -14.96
CA ALA A 27 -9.19 -13.20 -15.34
C ALA A 27 -7.84 -13.43 -16.03
N ILE A 28 -7.46 -12.56 -16.95
CA ILE A 28 -6.15 -12.62 -17.64
C ILE A 28 -5.02 -12.40 -16.64
N MET A 29 -5.12 -11.36 -15.80
CA MET A 29 -4.13 -11.10 -14.75
C MET A 29 -3.99 -12.29 -13.79
N GLY A 30 -5.10 -12.83 -13.31
CA GLY A 30 -5.12 -14.01 -12.44
C GLY A 30 -4.47 -15.24 -13.10
N THR A 31 -4.77 -15.46 -14.38
CA THR A 31 -4.18 -16.57 -15.15
C THR A 31 -2.66 -16.39 -15.32
N LEU A 32 -2.21 -15.18 -15.68
CA LEU A 32 -0.77 -14.87 -15.81
C LEU A 32 -0.03 -15.08 -14.49
N ILE A 33 -0.61 -14.68 -13.37
CA ILE A 33 -0.04 -14.92 -12.05
C ILE A 33 -0.06 -16.42 -11.73
N GLY A 34 -1.18 -17.10 -12.01
CA GLY A 34 -1.35 -18.53 -11.77
C GLY A 34 -0.33 -19.41 -12.53
N THR A 35 0.02 -19.06 -13.76
CA THR A 35 1.04 -19.79 -14.54
C THR A 35 2.42 -19.76 -13.90
N ARG A 36 2.73 -18.74 -13.09
CA ARG A 36 4.00 -18.65 -12.36
C ARG A 36 4.13 -19.72 -11.27
N PHE A 37 2.99 -20.26 -10.81
CA PHE A 37 2.96 -21.35 -9.83
C PHE A 37 2.95 -22.74 -10.47
N SER A 38 2.94 -22.84 -11.79
CA SER A 38 3.01 -24.10 -12.50
C SER A 38 4.32 -24.84 -12.19
N GLY A 39 4.21 -26.07 -11.71
CA GLY A 39 5.38 -26.87 -11.29
C GLY A 39 5.84 -26.64 -9.85
N THR A 40 5.17 -25.80 -9.08
CA THR A 40 5.50 -25.54 -7.68
C THR A 40 4.99 -26.68 -6.79
N THR A 41 5.85 -27.23 -5.94
CA THR A 41 5.43 -28.28 -4.99
C THR A 41 4.60 -27.69 -3.84
N PRO A 42 3.57 -28.41 -3.33
CA PRO A 42 2.76 -27.92 -2.23
C PRO A 42 3.55 -27.57 -0.97
N SER A 43 4.65 -28.27 -0.70
CA SER A 43 5.54 -27.99 0.42
C SER A 43 6.24 -26.62 0.29
N LEU A 44 6.59 -26.21 -0.94
CA LEU A 44 7.18 -24.91 -1.20
C LEU A 44 6.15 -23.78 -0.98
N ILE A 45 4.89 -24.01 -1.37
CA ILE A 45 3.80 -23.06 -1.15
C ILE A 45 3.57 -22.84 0.35
N VAL A 46 3.49 -23.89 1.14
CA VAL A 46 3.30 -23.80 2.60
C VAL A 46 4.48 -23.06 3.27
N ARG A 47 5.71 -23.37 2.86
CA ARG A 47 6.91 -22.69 3.37
C ARG A 47 6.92 -21.20 2.99
N ALA A 48 6.61 -20.89 1.74
CA ALA A 48 6.54 -19.50 1.26
C ALA A 48 5.43 -18.73 1.98
N PHE A 49 4.27 -19.35 2.22
CA PHE A 49 3.18 -18.75 2.98
C PHE A 49 3.59 -18.47 4.45
N GLY A 50 4.26 -19.43 5.10
CA GLY A 50 4.78 -19.23 6.46
C GLY A 50 5.78 -18.08 6.54
N ALA A 51 6.72 -18.01 5.58
CA ALA A 51 7.68 -16.91 5.50
C ALA A 51 7.00 -15.56 5.24
N ALA A 52 6.02 -15.52 4.32
CA ALA A 52 5.25 -14.31 4.03
C ALA A 52 4.44 -13.84 5.25
N ALA A 53 3.81 -14.77 5.97
CA ALA A 53 3.09 -14.45 7.20
C ALA A 53 4.01 -13.89 8.29
N ALA A 54 5.19 -14.48 8.48
CA ALA A 54 6.18 -13.98 9.43
C ALA A 54 6.66 -12.56 9.08
N LEU A 55 6.94 -12.31 7.79
CA LEU A 55 7.30 -10.98 7.31
C LEU A 55 6.16 -9.97 7.47
N ALA A 56 4.92 -10.37 7.23
CA ALA A 56 3.75 -9.51 7.43
C ALA A 56 3.58 -9.12 8.90
N VAL A 57 3.71 -10.08 9.83
CA VAL A 57 3.65 -9.81 11.27
C VAL A 57 4.78 -8.87 11.70
N LEU A 58 6.00 -9.11 11.22
CA LEU A 58 7.14 -8.23 11.51
C LEU A 58 6.91 -6.81 10.97
N ALA A 59 6.42 -6.68 9.73
CA ALA A 59 6.10 -5.39 9.13
C ALA A 59 5.03 -4.64 9.92
N LEU A 60 3.97 -5.33 10.36
CA LEU A 60 2.93 -4.74 11.21
C LEU A 60 3.48 -4.30 12.58
N ALA A 61 4.32 -5.11 13.20
CA ALA A 61 4.96 -4.75 14.48
C ALA A 61 5.81 -3.47 14.33
N VAL A 62 6.63 -3.40 13.28
CA VAL A 62 7.42 -2.19 12.98
C VAL A 62 6.53 -0.98 12.71
N THR A 63 5.44 -1.17 11.96
CA THR A 63 4.45 -0.11 11.69
C THR A 63 3.86 0.46 12.98
N VAL A 64 3.39 -0.41 13.86
CA VAL A 64 2.77 0.00 15.13
C VAL A 64 3.78 0.72 16.03
N LEU A 65 5.00 0.19 16.14
CA LEU A 65 6.07 0.80 16.93
C LEU A 65 6.46 2.19 16.37
N ALA A 66 6.61 2.31 15.06
CA ALA A 66 6.93 3.58 14.41
C ALA A 66 5.80 4.61 14.58
N ALA A 67 4.54 4.20 14.36
CA ALA A 67 3.38 5.06 14.54
C ALA A 67 3.27 5.54 16.00
N PHE A 68 3.51 4.64 16.97
CA PHE A 68 3.48 4.98 18.38
C PHE A 68 4.60 5.96 18.76
N ALA A 69 5.82 5.75 18.28
CA ALA A 69 6.93 6.67 18.50
C ALA A 69 6.65 8.06 17.92
N MET A 70 6.08 8.12 16.70
CA MET A 70 5.72 9.38 16.05
C MET A 70 4.52 10.07 16.70
N TYR A 71 3.57 9.32 17.26
CA TYR A 71 2.46 9.88 18.02
C TYR A 71 2.96 10.75 19.17
N TRP A 72 3.95 10.27 19.91
CA TRP A 72 4.56 11.05 21.01
C TRP A 72 5.47 12.18 20.54
N ALA A 73 6.03 12.10 19.34
CA ALA A 73 6.97 13.08 18.82
C ALA A 73 6.29 14.25 18.09
N LEU A 74 5.19 13.97 17.37
CA LEU A 74 4.56 14.92 16.44
C LEU A 74 3.17 15.38 16.90
N ASP A 75 2.58 14.78 17.92
CA ASP A 75 1.22 15.04 18.40
C ASP A 75 0.15 14.95 17.27
N MET A 76 0.37 14.00 16.34
CA MET A 76 -0.52 13.77 15.19
C MET A 76 -1.54 12.67 15.49
N PRO A 77 -2.72 12.68 14.84
CA PRO A 77 -3.72 11.63 15.02
C PRO A 77 -3.14 10.24 14.73
N MET A 78 -3.35 9.29 15.65
CA MET A 78 -2.85 7.92 15.52
C MET A 78 -3.31 7.23 14.23
N THR A 79 -4.54 7.54 13.77
CA THR A 79 -5.10 7.02 12.52
C THR A 79 -4.24 7.40 11.31
N THR A 80 -3.87 8.68 11.20
CA THR A 80 -3.00 9.17 10.12
C THR A 80 -1.64 8.49 10.14
N LEU A 81 -1.04 8.34 11.32
CA LEU A 81 0.25 7.69 11.48
C LEU A 81 0.20 6.20 11.13
N LEU A 82 -0.82 5.48 11.59
CA LEU A 82 -0.98 4.06 11.26
C LEU A 82 -1.13 3.84 9.75
N ILE A 83 -1.91 4.67 9.06
CA ILE A 83 -2.08 4.57 7.61
C ILE A 83 -0.78 4.94 6.89
N ALA A 84 -0.08 5.99 7.32
CA ALA A 84 1.17 6.43 6.71
C ALA A 84 2.28 5.37 6.81
N TYR A 85 2.37 4.68 7.94
CA TYR A 85 3.38 3.65 8.17
C TYR A 85 2.95 2.25 7.72
N ALA A 86 1.67 2.01 7.45
CA ALA A 86 1.15 0.70 7.03
C ALA A 86 1.88 0.15 5.80
N PRO A 87 2.15 -1.16 5.74
CA PRO A 87 2.65 -1.79 4.54
C PRO A 87 1.52 -1.88 3.50
N GLY A 88 1.58 -1.06 2.45
CA GLY A 88 0.55 -1.01 1.41
C GLY A 88 0.97 -0.21 0.19
N GLY A 89 0.14 -0.24 -0.85
CA GLY A 89 0.31 0.58 -2.04
C GLY A 89 -0.14 2.02 -1.81
N LEU A 90 0.52 2.97 -2.46
CA LEU A 90 0.20 4.39 -2.37
C LEU A 90 -1.28 4.69 -2.64
N GLU A 91 -1.83 4.13 -3.73
CA GLU A 91 -3.23 4.35 -4.13
C GLU A 91 -4.22 3.87 -3.06
N THR A 92 -3.99 2.66 -2.54
CA THR A 92 -4.87 2.06 -1.52
C THR A 92 -4.82 2.85 -0.22
N MET A 93 -3.63 3.25 0.22
CA MET A 93 -3.47 3.98 1.48
C MET A 93 -3.98 5.40 1.37
N ALA A 94 -3.81 6.06 0.22
CA ALA A 94 -4.41 7.37 -0.05
C ALA A 94 -5.95 7.30 -0.06
N ALA A 95 -6.55 6.28 -0.67
CA ALA A 95 -8.00 6.08 -0.65
C ALA A 95 -8.52 5.83 0.77
N ILE A 96 -7.85 4.98 1.55
CA ILE A 96 -8.21 4.69 2.95
C ILE A 96 -8.08 5.95 3.82
N SER A 97 -7.07 6.79 3.59
CA SER A 97 -6.89 8.03 4.36
C SER A 97 -8.06 9.00 4.17
N VAL A 98 -8.57 9.13 2.93
CA VAL A 98 -9.78 9.93 2.67
C VAL A 98 -11.00 9.36 3.39
N MET A 99 -11.19 8.04 3.36
CA MET A 99 -12.34 7.38 4.00
C MET A 99 -12.32 7.50 5.53
N LEU A 100 -11.15 7.58 6.13
CA LEU A 100 -10.96 7.68 7.58
C LEU A 100 -10.69 9.11 8.06
N GLU A 101 -10.94 10.10 7.20
CA GLU A 101 -10.72 11.53 7.50
C GLU A 101 -9.28 11.83 7.99
N ALA A 102 -8.32 10.99 7.58
CA ALA A 102 -6.90 11.23 7.81
C ALA A 102 -6.33 12.16 6.75
N ASP A 103 -5.13 12.72 6.97
CA ASP A 103 -4.48 13.60 5.99
C ASP A 103 -3.91 12.79 4.79
N PRO A 104 -4.56 12.84 3.59
CA PRO A 104 -4.09 12.09 2.43
C PRO A 104 -2.76 12.60 1.89
N ALA A 105 -2.47 13.90 2.06
CA ALA A 105 -1.24 14.49 1.57
C ALA A 105 -0.03 14.00 2.38
N PHE A 106 -0.16 13.95 3.70
CA PHE A 106 0.84 13.39 4.59
C PHE A 106 1.09 11.90 4.30
N VAL A 107 0.02 11.11 4.15
CA VAL A 107 0.10 9.68 3.83
C VAL A 107 0.80 9.46 2.50
N ALA A 108 0.40 10.18 1.44
CA ALA A 108 0.99 10.05 0.12
C ALA A 108 2.47 10.46 0.09
N PHE A 109 2.81 11.55 0.76
CA PHE A 109 4.20 12.01 0.88
C PHE A 109 5.07 10.95 1.58
N HIS A 110 4.60 10.42 2.71
CA HIS A 110 5.33 9.42 3.48
C HIS A 110 5.57 8.13 2.68
N HIS A 111 4.55 7.63 1.99
CA HIS A 111 4.68 6.45 1.13
C HIS A 111 5.63 6.69 -0.04
N THR A 112 5.56 7.85 -0.70
CA THR A 112 6.47 8.21 -1.80
C THR A 112 7.90 8.30 -1.30
N PHE A 113 8.12 8.99 -0.18
CA PHE A 113 9.44 9.11 0.44
C PHE A 113 10.04 7.73 0.78
N ARG A 114 9.25 6.83 1.37
CA ARG A 114 9.66 5.46 1.67
C ARG A 114 10.11 4.72 0.41
N VAL A 115 9.34 4.80 -0.69
CA VAL A 115 9.70 4.13 -1.95
C VAL A 115 11.01 4.68 -2.50
N VAL A 116 11.15 6.00 -2.56
CA VAL A 116 12.37 6.65 -3.03
C VAL A 116 13.56 6.26 -2.15
N PHE A 117 13.40 6.35 -0.83
CA PHE A 117 14.46 6.00 0.12
C PHE A 117 14.92 4.55 -0.02
N LEU A 118 13.98 3.60 -0.09
CA LEU A 118 14.29 2.19 -0.27
C LEU A 118 14.93 1.88 -1.64
N THR A 119 14.56 2.61 -2.68
CA THR A 119 15.16 2.46 -4.02
C THR A 119 16.65 2.74 -4.01
N PHE A 120 17.10 3.67 -3.18
CA PHE A 120 18.53 3.96 -3.03
C PHE A 120 19.20 3.12 -1.95
N LEU A 121 18.51 2.86 -0.84
CA LEU A 121 19.06 2.13 0.30
C LEU A 121 19.30 0.65 -0.03
N VAL A 122 18.36 -0.01 -0.68
CA VAL A 122 18.46 -1.46 -0.95
C VAL A 122 19.70 -1.81 -1.79
N PRO A 123 19.96 -1.17 -2.94
CA PRO A 123 21.18 -1.46 -3.70
C PRO A 123 22.47 -1.02 -2.99
N ALA A 124 22.40 -0.05 -2.08
CA ALA A 124 23.55 0.37 -1.30
C ALA A 124 23.93 -0.66 -0.21
N CYS A 125 22.92 -1.32 0.39
CA CYS A 125 23.10 -2.30 1.45
C CYS A 125 23.36 -3.72 0.92
N LEU A 126 22.90 -4.06 -0.30
CA LEU A 126 23.16 -5.36 -0.89
C LEU A 126 24.60 -5.42 -1.40
N PRO A 127 25.43 -6.35 -0.88
CA PRO A 127 26.75 -6.55 -1.46
C PRO A 127 26.58 -6.93 -2.93
N ARG A 128 27.35 -6.28 -3.82
CA ARG A 128 27.39 -6.65 -5.23
C ARG A 128 27.75 -8.12 -5.32
N VAL A 129 26.77 -8.98 -5.56
CA VAL A 129 27.01 -10.35 -5.98
C VAL A 129 27.66 -10.23 -7.36
N ARG A 130 28.99 -10.30 -7.40
CA ARG A 130 29.71 -10.44 -8.68
C ARG A 130 29.32 -11.80 -9.25
N ALA A 131 28.54 -11.77 -10.33
CA ALA A 131 28.36 -12.92 -11.20
C ALA A 131 29.64 -13.25 -11.91
#